data_d6f911c4a3204b0d3199724ff56dfde0
#
_entry.id   d6f911c4a3204b0d3199724ff56dfde0
#
_cell.length_a   1.000
_cell.length_b   1.000
_cell.length_c   1.000
_cell.angle_alpha   90.00
_cell.angle_beta   90.00
_cell.angle_gamma   90.00
#
_symmetry.space_group_name_H-M   'P 1'
#
loop_
_entity.id
_entity.type
_entity.pdbx_description
1 polymer ?
#
loop_
_entity_poly.entity_id
_entity_poly.type
_entity_poly.pdbx_seq_one_letter_code
_entity_poly.pdbx_strand_id
1 'polypeptide(L)'
;MNFLKRLKFYGFGFGLGLLVVFTMFGTRSCVSPNEQKMLELVFQNFKLSDKATCKLKCIMKNDMLLKIELRHFEVNYDLSDVHKEPCGAYYIQPKQEFATKYNYKLIINDCDTISKIDDISIPSTYTCNCQ
;
A
#
# COMPACT_ATOMS: atom_id res chain seq x y z
N MET A 1 -14.35 55.30 -8.36
CA MET A 1 -14.51 54.25 -7.38
C MET A 1 -13.22 54.17 -6.56
N ASN A 2 -13.34 54.29 -5.24
CA ASN A 2 -12.16 54.33 -4.39
C ASN A 2 -11.45 52.98 -4.35
N PHE A 3 -10.14 53.01 -4.30
CA PHE A 3 -9.28 51.82 -4.25
C PHE A 3 -9.71 50.81 -3.17
N LEU A 4 -10.10 51.29 -2.00
CA LEU A 4 -10.60 50.48 -0.89
C LEU A 4 -11.88 49.69 -1.21
N LYS A 5 -12.79 50.28 -2.02
CA LYS A 5 -14.00 49.55 -2.45
C LYS A 5 -13.64 48.40 -3.39
N ARG A 6 -12.76 48.65 -4.34
CA ARG A 6 -12.27 47.60 -5.26
C ARG A 6 -11.56 46.47 -4.50
N LEU A 7 -10.71 46.84 -3.55
CA LEU A 7 -9.98 45.86 -2.73
C LEU A 7 -10.94 44.96 -1.93
N LYS A 8 -12.04 45.52 -1.39
CA LYS A 8 -13.06 44.74 -0.68
C LYS A 8 -13.74 43.72 -1.57
N PHE A 9 -14.07 44.11 -2.84
CA PHE A 9 -14.69 43.16 -3.78
C PHE A 9 -13.72 42.06 -4.21
N TYR A 10 -12.46 42.38 -4.45
CA TYR A 10 -11.42 41.37 -4.72
C TYR A 10 -11.17 40.44 -3.53
N GLY A 11 -11.10 41.01 -2.34
CA GLY A 11 -10.90 40.22 -1.10
C GLY A 11 -12.09 39.28 -0.86
N PHE A 12 -13.31 39.74 -1.11
CA PHE A 12 -14.49 38.89 -0.96
C PHE A 12 -14.53 37.77 -1.99
N GLY A 13 -14.27 38.06 -3.27
CA GLY A 13 -14.21 37.05 -4.32
C GLY A 13 -13.10 36.04 -4.10
N PHE A 14 -11.92 36.50 -3.69
CA PHE A 14 -10.78 35.64 -3.37
C PHE A 14 -11.07 34.75 -2.17
N GLY A 15 -11.64 35.31 -1.10
CA GLY A 15 -12.03 34.53 0.09
C GLY A 15 -13.08 33.47 -0.22
N LEU A 16 -14.09 33.82 -1.03
CA LEU A 16 -15.10 32.86 -1.46
C LEU A 16 -14.50 31.73 -2.30
N GLY A 17 -13.58 32.09 -3.24
CA GLY A 17 -12.87 31.09 -4.05
C GLY A 17 -12.02 30.14 -3.20
N LEU A 18 -11.29 30.68 -2.23
CA LEU A 18 -10.52 29.85 -1.28
C LEU A 18 -11.41 28.92 -0.46
N LEU A 19 -12.57 29.40 -0.02
CA LEU A 19 -13.53 28.60 0.73
C LEU A 19 -14.03 27.41 -0.11
N VAL A 20 -14.38 27.65 -1.38
CA VAL A 20 -14.81 26.58 -2.30
C VAL A 20 -13.68 25.56 -2.50
N VAL A 21 -12.45 26.00 -2.77
CA VAL A 21 -11.30 25.11 -2.91
C VAL A 21 -11.06 24.32 -1.63
N PHE A 22 -11.11 24.96 -0.49
CA PHE A 22 -10.90 24.31 0.80
C PHE A 22 -11.97 23.25 1.10
N THR A 23 -13.25 23.55 0.80
CA THR A 23 -14.34 22.58 1.01
C THR A 23 -14.24 21.38 0.05
N MET A 24 -13.77 21.61 -1.19
CA MET A 24 -13.64 20.53 -2.17
C MET A 24 -12.39 19.67 -1.96
N PHE A 25 -11.28 20.26 -1.53
CA PHE A 25 -9.98 19.58 -1.47
C PHE A 25 -9.40 19.44 -0.05
N GLY A 26 -9.80 20.30 0.87
CA GLY A 26 -9.21 20.37 2.21
C GLY A 26 -9.51 19.17 3.12
N THR A 27 -10.54 18.38 2.79
CA THR A 27 -10.92 17.18 3.55
C THR A 27 -10.34 15.90 2.95
N ARG A 28 -9.69 15.99 1.80
CA ARG A 28 -9.05 14.81 1.19
C ARG A 28 -7.68 14.60 1.83
N SER A 29 -7.57 13.58 2.66
CA SER A 29 -6.26 13.07 3.06
C SER A 29 -5.54 12.57 1.82
N CYS A 30 -4.38 13.14 1.53
CA CYS A 30 -3.52 12.64 0.46
C CYS A 30 -2.94 11.31 0.93
N VAL A 31 -3.55 10.21 0.49
CA VAL A 31 -2.98 8.88 0.68
C VAL A 31 -1.74 8.79 -0.21
N SER A 32 -0.61 8.35 0.34
CA SER A 32 0.61 8.19 -0.43
C SER A 32 0.43 7.14 -1.54
N PRO A 33 1.14 7.25 -2.68
CA PRO A 33 1.06 6.24 -3.74
C PRO A 33 1.36 4.82 -3.25
N ASN A 34 2.24 4.68 -2.27
CA ASN A 34 2.58 3.41 -1.66
C ASN A 34 1.38 2.82 -0.90
N GLU A 35 0.69 3.62 -0.10
CA GLU A 35 -0.50 3.19 0.63
C GLU A 35 -1.64 2.83 -0.32
N GLN A 36 -1.82 3.60 -1.39
CA GLN A 36 -2.81 3.29 -2.42
C GLN A 36 -2.54 1.94 -3.07
N LYS A 37 -1.28 1.65 -3.41
CA LYS A 37 -0.89 0.38 -4.01
C LYS A 37 -1.09 -0.78 -3.05
N MET A 38 -0.74 -0.61 -1.78
CA MET A 38 -0.97 -1.64 -0.75
C MET A 38 -2.46 -1.94 -0.58
N LEU A 39 -3.31 -0.91 -0.54
CA LEU A 39 -4.76 -1.09 -0.47
C LEU A 39 -5.29 -1.85 -1.68
N GLU A 40 -4.85 -1.49 -2.88
CA GLU A 40 -5.21 -2.17 -4.12
C GLU A 40 -4.85 -3.66 -4.06
N LEU A 41 -3.63 -3.99 -3.69
CA LEU A 41 -3.14 -5.37 -3.59
C LEU A 41 -3.91 -6.19 -2.54
N VAL A 42 -4.25 -5.59 -1.41
CA VAL A 42 -4.96 -6.27 -0.32
C VAL A 42 -6.45 -6.50 -0.67
N PHE A 43 -7.08 -5.55 -1.40
CA PHE A 43 -8.48 -5.65 -1.76
C PHE A 43 -8.75 -6.49 -3.01
N GLN A 44 -7.75 -6.78 -3.81
CA GLN A 44 -7.88 -7.69 -4.95
C GLN A 44 -8.13 -9.13 -4.48
N ASN A 45 -8.62 -9.96 -5.41
CA ASN A 45 -8.68 -11.40 -5.17
C ASN A 45 -7.28 -11.95 -4.89
N PHE A 46 -7.12 -12.49 -3.72
CA PHE A 46 -5.83 -12.83 -3.14
C PHE A 46 -5.60 -14.33 -3.23
N LYS A 47 -4.54 -14.73 -3.91
CA LYS A 47 -4.17 -16.14 -4.03
C LYS A 47 -2.74 -16.34 -3.52
N LEU A 48 -2.51 -17.47 -2.88
CA LEU A 48 -1.18 -17.89 -2.43
C LEU A 48 -0.68 -19.04 -3.31
N SER A 49 0.61 -19.02 -3.64
CA SER A 49 1.27 -20.17 -4.24
C SER A 49 1.40 -21.29 -3.20
N ASP A 50 1.63 -22.52 -3.65
CA ASP A 50 1.84 -23.67 -2.73
C ASP A 50 3.02 -23.42 -1.80
N LYS A 51 4.10 -22.86 -2.33
CA LYS A 51 5.30 -22.47 -1.56
C LYS A 51 4.98 -21.42 -0.50
N ALA A 52 4.24 -20.38 -0.87
CA ALA A 52 3.82 -19.33 0.04
C ALA A 52 2.89 -19.87 1.12
N THR A 53 1.96 -20.74 0.76
CA THR A 53 1.04 -21.38 1.71
C THR A 53 1.80 -22.23 2.73
N CYS A 54 2.77 -23.01 2.27
CA CYS A 54 3.63 -23.81 3.15
C CYS A 54 4.39 -22.94 4.15
N LYS A 55 5.04 -21.90 3.67
CA LYS A 55 5.80 -20.98 4.53
C LYS A 55 4.90 -20.23 5.52
N LEU A 56 3.70 -19.83 5.07
CA LEU A 56 2.75 -19.14 5.92
C LEU A 56 2.28 -20.02 7.09
N LYS A 57 1.99 -21.29 6.81
CA LYS A 57 1.66 -22.27 7.86
C LYS A 57 2.83 -22.51 8.80
N CYS A 58 4.05 -22.53 8.28
CA CYS A 58 5.27 -22.71 9.08
C CYS A 58 5.42 -21.61 10.13
N ILE A 59 5.08 -20.38 9.83
CA ILE A 59 5.12 -19.25 10.77
C ILE A 59 3.82 -19.09 11.57
N MET A 60 2.94 -20.10 11.54
CA MET A 60 1.67 -20.14 12.28
C MET A 60 0.68 -19.02 11.91
N LYS A 61 0.63 -18.64 10.65
CA LYS A 61 -0.28 -17.61 10.14
C LYS A 61 -1.26 -18.19 9.12
N ASN A 62 -2.38 -17.53 8.95
CA ASN A 62 -3.38 -17.88 7.96
C ASN A 62 -3.65 -16.69 7.01
N ASP A 63 -4.42 -16.92 5.98
CA ASP A 63 -4.71 -15.91 4.96
C ASP A 63 -5.39 -14.66 5.54
N MET A 64 -6.30 -14.85 6.49
CA MET A 64 -7.03 -13.76 7.12
C MET A 64 -6.08 -12.90 7.97
N LEU A 65 -5.23 -13.53 8.76
CA LEU A 65 -4.25 -12.85 9.60
C LEU A 65 -3.24 -12.09 8.73
N LEU A 66 -2.79 -12.70 7.63
CA LEU A 66 -1.90 -12.07 6.67
C LEU A 66 -2.51 -10.79 6.08
N LYS A 67 -3.78 -10.83 5.66
CA LYS A 67 -4.47 -9.64 5.15
C LYS A 67 -4.55 -8.51 6.17
N ILE A 68 -4.76 -8.84 7.43
CA ILE A 68 -4.81 -7.87 8.52
C ILE A 68 -3.42 -7.25 8.74
N GLU A 69 -2.38 -8.08 8.76
CA GLU A 69 -1.01 -7.63 8.99
C GLU A 69 -0.45 -6.81 7.82
N LEU A 70 -0.87 -7.09 6.59
CA LEU A 70 -0.43 -6.36 5.40
C LEU A 70 -0.75 -4.86 5.43
N ARG A 71 -1.65 -4.43 6.29
CA ARG A 71 -1.93 -3.00 6.50
C ARG A 71 -0.72 -2.25 7.08
N HIS A 72 0.19 -2.96 7.71
CA HIS A 72 1.41 -2.41 8.32
C HIS A 72 2.64 -2.62 7.44
N PHE A 73 2.44 -3.00 6.19
CA PHE A 73 3.48 -3.23 5.21
C PHE A 73 3.51 -2.13 4.16
N GLU A 74 4.61 -2.04 3.44
CA GLU A 74 4.80 -1.08 2.35
C GLU A 74 5.49 -1.76 1.17
N VAL A 75 5.34 -1.17 -0.02
CA VAL A 75 6.01 -1.63 -1.23
C VAL A 75 7.42 -1.06 -1.27
N ASN A 76 8.42 -1.92 -1.45
CA ASN A 76 9.77 -1.48 -1.77
C ASN A 76 9.94 -1.45 -3.29
N TYR A 77 9.81 -0.27 -3.88
CA TYR A 77 9.90 -0.09 -5.33
C TYR A 77 11.30 -0.33 -5.89
N ASP A 78 12.35 -0.16 -5.08
CA ASP A 78 13.73 -0.41 -5.51
C ASP A 78 13.99 -1.89 -5.81
N LEU A 79 13.31 -2.78 -5.08
CA LEU A 79 13.43 -4.23 -5.24
C LEU A 79 12.29 -4.82 -6.09
N SER A 80 11.28 -4.01 -6.43
CA SER A 80 10.13 -4.43 -7.21
C SER A 80 10.39 -4.31 -8.70
N ASP A 81 9.82 -5.21 -9.49
CA ASP A 81 9.78 -5.13 -10.95
C ASP A 81 8.34 -4.88 -11.41
N VAL A 82 7.97 -3.60 -11.42
CA VAL A 82 6.60 -3.16 -11.72
C VAL A 82 6.19 -3.44 -13.17
N HIS A 83 7.17 -3.50 -14.07
CA HIS A 83 6.94 -3.69 -15.50
C HIS A 83 7.12 -5.14 -15.96
N LYS A 84 7.31 -6.06 -15.03
CA LYS A 84 7.44 -7.47 -15.35
C LYS A 84 6.17 -8.00 -16.00
N GLU A 85 6.36 -8.76 -17.07
CA GLU A 85 5.25 -9.39 -17.78
C GLU A 85 5.16 -10.88 -17.42
N PRO A 86 3.96 -11.45 -17.35
CA PRO A 86 2.63 -10.86 -17.57
C PRO A 86 2.09 -10.08 -16.37
N CYS A 87 2.72 -10.17 -15.21
CA CYS A 87 2.29 -9.52 -13.98
C CYS A 87 3.43 -8.76 -13.34
N GLY A 88 3.19 -7.53 -12.88
CA GLY A 88 4.17 -6.76 -12.12
C GLY A 88 4.51 -7.47 -10.81
N ALA A 89 5.80 -7.54 -10.47
CA ALA A 89 6.28 -8.13 -9.23
C ALA A 89 6.56 -7.03 -8.19
N TYR A 90 5.89 -7.09 -7.06
CA TYR A 90 6.06 -6.14 -5.97
C TYR A 90 6.73 -6.81 -4.78
N TYR A 91 7.79 -6.18 -4.29
CA TYR A 91 8.47 -6.59 -3.08
C TYR A 91 7.85 -5.87 -1.89
N ILE A 92 7.24 -6.61 -0.98
CA ILE A 92 6.48 -6.08 0.15
C ILE A 92 7.26 -6.35 1.43
N GLN A 93 7.47 -5.30 2.21
CA GLN A 93 8.20 -5.35 3.48
C GLN A 93 7.40 -4.64 4.57
N PRO A 94 7.61 -4.97 5.86
CA PRO A 94 6.97 -4.24 6.94
C PRO A 94 7.48 -2.79 6.98
N LYS A 95 6.60 -1.87 7.36
CA LYS A 95 7.00 -0.48 7.61
C LYS A 95 8.06 -0.46 8.71
N GLN A 96 8.93 0.53 8.68
CA GLN A 96 10.05 0.65 9.64
C GLN A 96 9.59 0.56 11.10
N GLU A 97 8.43 1.11 11.41
CA GLU A 97 7.82 1.07 12.75
C GLU A 97 7.49 -0.36 13.21
N PHE A 98 7.21 -1.25 12.25
CA PHE A 98 6.77 -2.62 12.49
C PHE A 98 7.81 -3.67 12.12
N ALA A 99 9.02 -3.25 11.72
CA ALA A 99 10.07 -4.16 11.26
C ALA A 99 10.52 -5.18 12.32
N THR A 100 10.40 -4.84 13.59
CA THR A 100 10.72 -5.74 14.71
C THR A 100 9.57 -6.69 15.05
N LYS A 101 8.34 -6.28 14.79
CA LYS A 101 7.13 -7.06 15.08
C LYS A 101 6.83 -8.07 13.98
N TYR A 102 6.97 -7.63 12.71
CA TYR A 102 6.74 -8.46 11.53
C TYR A 102 8.07 -8.67 10.83
N ASN A 103 8.60 -9.87 10.90
CA ASN A 103 9.94 -10.19 10.41
C ASN A 103 9.94 -11.02 9.13
N TYR A 104 8.87 -10.98 8.37
CA TYR A 104 8.75 -11.64 7.07
C TYR A 104 8.49 -10.64 5.96
N LYS A 105 8.83 -11.01 4.75
CA LYS A 105 8.66 -10.19 3.54
C LYS A 105 7.98 -11.02 2.47
N LEU A 106 7.34 -10.35 1.51
CA LEU A 106 6.51 -11.00 0.50
C LEU A 106 6.91 -10.55 -0.89
N ILE A 107 6.74 -11.44 -1.86
CA ILE A 107 6.75 -11.08 -3.27
C ILE A 107 5.34 -11.31 -3.80
N ILE A 108 4.67 -10.25 -4.23
CA ILE A 108 3.31 -10.27 -4.75
C ILE A 108 3.33 -9.95 -6.23
N ASN A 109 2.75 -10.82 -7.05
CA ASN A 109 2.52 -10.58 -8.46
C ASN A 109 1.13 -9.96 -8.64
N ASP A 110 1.09 -8.76 -9.21
CA ASP A 110 -0.15 -8.04 -9.52
C ASP A 110 -0.56 -8.31 -10.97
N CYS A 111 -1.62 -9.10 -11.11
CA CYS A 111 -2.17 -9.47 -12.43
C CYS A 111 -3.51 -8.77 -12.69
N ASP A 112 -3.58 -7.46 -12.43
CA ASP A 112 -4.73 -6.56 -12.61
C ASP A 112 -5.95 -6.89 -11.74
N THR A 113 -6.50 -8.09 -11.84
CA THR A 113 -7.69 -8.50 -11.08
C THR A 113 -7.36 -9.44 -9.92
N ILE A 114 -6.18 -10.04 -9.93
CA ILE A 114 -5.75 -11.04 -8.96
C ILE A 114 -4.37 -10.67 -8.45
N SER A 115 -4.21 -10.67 -7.12
CA SER A 115 -2.91 -10.58 -6.48
C SER A 115 -2.46 -11.97 -6.06
N LYS A 116 -1.34 -12.44 -6.61
CA LYS A 116 -0.77 -13.74 -6.27
C LYS A 116 0.49 -13.55 -5.44
N ILE A 117 0.50 -14.12 -4.24
CA ILE A 117 1.73 -14.18 -3.43
C ILE A 117 2.57 -15.33 -3.97
N ASP A 118 3.70 -14.99 -4.58
CA ASP A 118 4.60 -15.93 -5.19
C ASP A 118 5.53 -16.59 -4.18
N ASP A 119 6.09 -15.80 -3.28
CA ASP A 119 6.98 -16.29 -2.23
C ASP A 119 6.89 -15.44 -0.97
N ILE A 120 7.25 -16.05 0.16
CA ILE A 120 7.38 -15.38 1.44
C ILE A 120 8.81 -15.61 1.95
N SER A 121 9.54 -14.53 2.20
CA SER A 121 10.86 -14.57 2.81
C SER A 121 10.71 -14.56 4.32
N ILE A 122 11.13 -15.61 4.98
CA ILE A 122 11.08 -15.77 6.44
C ILE A 122 12.49 -15.75 7.02
N PRO A 123 12.66 -15.33 8.30
CA PRO A 123 13.97 -15.33 8.95
C PRO A 123 14.54 -16.76 9.08
N SER A 124 15.86 -16.84 9.11
CA SER A 124 16.59 -18.12 9.26
C SER A 124 16.32 -18.82 10.59
N THR A 125 15.69 -18.15 11.54
CA THR A 125 15.26 -18.73 12.81
C THR A 125 14.15 -19.77 12.66
N TYR A 126 13.41 -19.72 11.55
CA TYR A 126 12.39 -20.71 11.20
C TYR A 126 12.95 -21.73 10.24
N THR A 127 12.89 -23.01 10.62
CA THR A 127 13.26 -24.11 9.73
C THR A 127 12.03 -24.64 9.02
N CYS A 128 11.79 -24.17 7.81
CA CYS A 128 10.64 -24.57 7.00
C CYS A 128 11.11 -25.32 5.77
N ASN A 129 10.69 -26.57 5.63
CA ASN A 129 10.95 -27.40 4.44
C ASN A 129 9.86 -27.15 3.39
N CYS A 130 9.90 -25.98 2.79
CA CYS A 130 8.99 -25.61 1.70
C CYS A 130 9.79 -25.48 0.41
N GLN A 131 9.54 -26.36 -0.54
CA GLN A 131 10.14 -26.34 -1.87
C GLN A 131 9.19 -25.75 -2.90
#